data_81e612780f5bad2268c77a96e9b1bd28
#
_entry.id   81e612780f5bad2268c77a96e9b1bd28
#
_cell.length_a   1.000
_cell.length_b   1.000
_cell.length_c   1.000
_cell.angle_alpha   90.00
_cell.angle_beta   90.00
_cell.angle_gamma   90.00
#
_symmetry.space_group_name_H-M   'P 1'
#
loop_
_entity.id
_entity.type
_entity.pdbx_description
1 polymer ?
#
loop_
_entity_poly.entity_id
_entity_poly.type
_entity_poly.pdbx_seq_one_letter_code
_entity_poly.pdbx_strand_id
1 'polypeptide(L)'
;NDPGEVVAADAVFVCTWTAAHLEGVRAVVDAGLPVFCEKPLSTDLERARELVQLVEASGVPNAVGLVLRSSPALLTMRELISDPTSGRVMNVVFRDDQYLPTQGMYGSTWRGDRTLAGSGTLLEHSIHDVDILEWLVGPAVSVSAQQAFFHGLDGIEDSVSALFRFAGGASGSVSSVWHDVLSRPSQRRIEVFCEHALVTLEGEYFGPIRCQRSDGELVLDGEELVEWLSDRGVDPASTEQEFLVQVRRGLEGAPVERVRPDVRDALRAHEVVDAVYRSALSR
;
A
#
# COMPACT_ATOMS: atom_id res chain seq x y z
N ASN A 1 -4.80 24.90 8.70
CA ASN A 1 -6.09 24.51 9.27
C ASN A 1 -5.81 24.02 10.69
N ASP A 2 -6.53 24.59 11.66
CA ASP A 2 -6.41 24.24 13.06
C ASP A 2 -7.14 22.89 13.29
N PRO A 3 -6.49 21.86 13.88
CA PRO A 3 -7.16 20.60 14.24
C PRO A 3 -8.38 20.80 15.17
N GLY A 4 -8.45 21.93 15.91
CA GLY A 4 -9.58 22.27 16.77
C GLY A 4 -10.86 22.73 16.04
N GLU A 5 -10.82 22.94 14.71
CA GLU A 5 -11.99 23.38 13.92
C GLU A 5 -12.79 22.24 13.27
N VAL A 6 -12.51 20.97 13.58
CA VAL A 6 -13.11 19.76 12.97
C VAL A 6 -14.61 19.58 13.34
N VAL A 7 -15.23 20.51 14.03
CA VAL A 7 -16.50 20.35 14.76
C VAL A 7 -17.78 20.28 13.89
N ALA A 8 -17.69 20.37 12.56
CA ALA A 8 -18.88 20.40 11.68
C ALA A 8 -18.76 19.49 10.44
N ALA A 9 -18.05 18.36 10.55
CA ALA A 9 -17.86 17.42 9.47
C ALA A 9 -18.49 16.05 9.79
N ASP A 10 -18.95 15.33 8.77
CA ASP A 10 -19.46 13.96 8.90
C ASP A 10 -18.34 12.91 8.91
N ALA A 11 -17.18 13.25 8.35
CA ALA A 11 -15.95 12.48 8.32
C ALA A 11 -14.76 13.37 7.99
N VAL A 12 -13.54 12.92 8.30
CA VAL A 12 -12.31 13.68 8.06
C VAL A 12 -11.28 12.85 7.31
N PHE A 13 -10.67 13.44 6.29
CA PHE A 13 -9.52 12.91 5.57
C PHE A 13 -8.25 13.59 6.09
N VAL A 14 -7.38 12.81 6.73
CA VAL A 14 -6.06 13.28 7.21
C VAL A 14 -5.04 13.03 6.12
N CYS A 15 -4.71 14.10 5.36
CA CYS A 15 -3.81 14.08 4.19
C CYS A 15 -2.62 15.03 4.39
N THR A 16 -2.11 15.13 5.59
CA THR A 16 -0.95 15.95 5.95
C THR A 16 0.36 15.25 5.60
N TRP A 17 1.51 15.84 5.94
CA TRP A 17 2.77 15.10 5.95
C TRP A 17 2.74 14.02 7.06
N THR A 18 3.49 12.96 6.87
CA THR A 18 3.45 11.74 7.70
C THR A 18 3.60 12.00 9.20
N ALA A 19 4.51 12.89 9.61
CA ALA A 19 4.76 13.18 11.03
C ALA A 19 3.54 13.79 11.75
N ALA A 20 2.59 14.39 11.03
CA ALA A 20 1.40 15.03 11.60
C ALA A 20 0.16 14.12 11.62
N HIS A 21 0.23 12.89 11.09
CA HIS A 21 -0.92 11.99 11.01
C HIS A 21 -1.47 11.65 12.39
N LEU A 22 -0.61 11.29 13.36
CA LEU A 22 -1.05 10.90 14.70
C LEU A 22 -1.84 12.00 15.40
N GLU A 23 -1.37 13.26 15.33
CA GLU A 23 -2.06 14.39 15.94
C GLU A 23 -3.38 14.70 15.22
N GLY A 24 -3.36 14.66 13.87
CA GLY A 24 -4.57 14.84 13.06
C GLY A 24 -5.63 13.78 13.36
N VAL A 25 -5.24 12.51 13.36
CA VAL A 25 -6.13 11.38 13.68
C VAL A 25 -6.66 11.51 15.11
N ARG A 26 -5.83 11.87 16.09
CA ARG A 26 -6.25 12.09 17.49
C ARG A 26 -7.38 13.11 17.56
N ALA A 27 -7.22 14.28 16.94
CA ALA A 27 -8.25 15.32 16.94
C ALA A 27 -9.57 14.83 16.34
N VAL A 28 -9.53 14.00 15.31
CA VAL A 28 -10.72 13.44 14.65
C VAL A 28 -11.43 12.41 15.54
N VAL A 29 -10.68 11.46 16.12
CA VAL A 29 -11.28 10.41 16.96
C VAL A 29 -11.77 10.95 18.30
N ASP A 30 -11.10 11.97 18.86
CA ASP A 30 -11.56 12.70 20.07
C ASP A 30 -12.89 13.43 19.82
N ALA A 31 -13.14 13.84 18.57
CA ALA A 31 -14.44 14.40 18.14
C ALA A 31 -15.49 13.31 17.81
N GLY A 32 -15.14 12.03 17.91
CA GLY A 32 -16.04 10.90 17.60
C GLY A 32 -16.36 10.75 16.11
N LEU A 33 -15.51 11.28 15.23
CA LEU A 33 -15.76 11.30 13.78
C LEU A 33 -15.06 10.14 13.06
N PRO A 34 -15.69 9.60 12.00
CA PRO A 34 -15.03 8.69 11.05
C PRO A 34 -13.76 9.31 10.47
N VAL A 35 -12.70 8.51 10.33
CA VAL A 35 -11.39 8.98 9.87
C VAL A 35 -10.87 8.17 8.70
N PHE A 36 -10.49 8.85 7.63
CA PHE A 36 -9.62 8.34 6.57
C PHE A 36 -8.22 8.91 6.79
N CYS A 37 -7.21 8.06 6.90
CA CYS A 37 -5.83 8.50 7.07
C CYS A 37 -5.00 8.12 5.86
N GLU A 38 -4.20 9.07 5.32
CA GLU A 38 -3.22 8.75 4.31
C GLU A 38 -2.10 7.84 4.84
N LYS A 39 -1.49 7.12 3.91
CA LYS A 39 -0.31 6.30 4.17
C LYS A 39 1.00 7.15 4.10
N PRO A 40 2.07 6.72 4.76
CA PRO A 40 2.10 5.74 5.84
C PRO A 40 1.43 6.28 7.11
N LEU A 41 1.01 5.40 8.02
CA LEU A 41 0.33 5.87 9.25
C LEU A 41 1.17 6.82 10.09
N SER A 42 2.48 6.60 10.11
CA SER A 42 3.42 7.42 10.87
C SER A 42 4.85 7.26 10.36
N THR A 43 5.77 8.05 10.92
CA THR A 43 7.21 8.05 10.60
C THR A 43 7.95 6.80 11.08
N ASP A 44 7.38 6.06 12.03
CA ASP A 44 7.96 4.85 12.62
C ASP A 44 6.88 3.90 13.15
N LEU A 45 7.28 2.66 13.47
CA LEU A 45 6.38 1.61 13.92
C LEU A 45 5.76 1.89 15.30
N GLU A 46 6.46 2.54 16.21
CA GLU A 46 5.96 2.82 17.56
C GLU A 46 4.79 3.79 17.51
N ARG A 47 4.95 4.88 16.79
CA ARG A 47 3.88 5.87 16.58
C ARG A 47 2.74 5.31 15.74
N ALA A 48 3.02 4.43 14.77
CA ALA A 48 1.97 3.74 14.02
C ALA A 48 1.11 2.85 14.94
N ARG A 49 1.72 2.15 15.89
CA ARG A 49 1.00 1.37 16.93
C ARG A 49 0.16 2.25 17.84
N GLU A 50 0.69 3.40 18.26
CA GLU A 50 -0.06 4.37 19.05
C GLU A 50 -1.30 4.86 18.30
N LEU A 51 -1.16 5.22 17.02
CA LEU A 51 -2.27 5.65 16.18
C LEU A 51 -3.34 4.55 16.06
N VAL A 52 -2.94 3.31 15.83
CA VAL A 52 -3.88 2.18 15.72
C VAL A 52 -4.62 1.95 17.03
N GLN A 53 -3.92 1.95 18.16
CA GLN A 53 -4.55 1.80 19.48
C GLN A 53 -5.58 2.91 19.74
N LEU A 54 -5.26 4.14 19.37
CA LEU A 54 -6.15 5.29 19.50
C LEU A 54 -7.44 5.10 18.67
N VAL A 55 -7.31 4.72 17.41
CA VAL A 55 -8.47 4.51 16.51
C VAL A 55 -9.32 3.32 16.99
N GLU A 56 -8.68 2.21 17.38
CA GLU A 56 -9.39 1.03 17.88
C GLU A 56 -10.15 1.32 19.18
N ALA A 57 -9.54 2.08 20.09
CA ALA A 57 -10.19 2.45 21.36
C ALA A 57 -11.40 3.37 21.15
N SER A 58 -11.38 4.21 20.13
CA SER A 58 -12.50 5.10 19.81
C SER A 58 -13.69 4.37 19.16
N GLY A 59 -13.43 3.26 18.46
CA GLY A 59 -14.44 2.50 17.73
C GLY A 59 -15.04 3.21 16.51
N VAL A 60 -14.48 4.34 16.06
CA VAL A 60 -14.97 5.06 14.88
C VAL A 60 -14.69 4.30 13.58
N PRO A 61 -15.54 4.42 12.55
CA PRO A 61 -15.22 3.91 11.22
C PRO A 61 -13.91 4.50 10.70
N ASN A 62 -13.05 3.66 10.15
CA ASN A 62 -11.77 4.12 9.64
C ASN A 62 -11.35 3.39 8.36
N ALA A 63 -10.53 4.05 7.55
CA ALA A 63 -9.85 3.49 6.39
C ALA A 63 -8.49 4.17 6.20
N VAL A 64 -7.62 3.52 5.43
CA VAL A 64 -6.27 4.03 5.15
C VAL A 64 -6.00 4.05 3.64
N GLY A 65 -5.29 5.06 3.18
CA GLY A 65 -4.94 5.29 1.78
C GLY A 65 -3.98 4.28 1.15
N LEU A 66 -4.11 2.98 1.48
CA LEU A 66 -3.41 1.89 0.77
C LEU A 66 -4.19 1.50 -0.51
N VAL A 67 -4.34 2.49 -1.38
CA VAL A 67 -5.25 2.49 -2.53
C VAL A 67 -4.97 1.43 -3.60
N LEU A 68 -3.80 0.81 -3.61
CA LEU A 68 -3.46 -0.20 -4.61
C LEU A 68 -4.33 -1.47 -4.50
N ARG A 69 -4.92 -1.77 -3.34
CA ARG A 69 -5.86 -2.90 -3.20
C ARG A 69 -7.13 -2.74 -4.04
N SER A 70 -7.46 -1.51 -4.45
CA SER A 70 -8.59 -1.21 -5.33
C SER A 70 -8.20 -1.10 -6.81
N SER A 71 -6.91 -1.27 -7.13
CA SER A 71 -6.44 -1.24 -8.53
C SER A 71 -7.07 -2.39 -9.32
N PRO A 72 -7.75 -2.13 -10.45
CA PRO A 72 -8.29 -3.19 -11.30
C PRO A 72 -7.25 -4.23 -11.72
N ALA A 73 -6.02 -3.78 -12.02
CA ALA A 73 -4.93 -4.68 -12.39
C ALA A 73 -4.54 -5.61 -11.24
N LEU A 74 -4.42 -5.10 -10.00
CA LEU A 74 -4.03 -5.90 -8.84
C LEU A 74 -5.16 -6.79 -8.34
N LEU A 75 -6.41 -6.36 -8.45
CA LEU A 75 -7.58 -7.20 -8.23
C LEU A 75 -7.61 -8.37 -9.22
N THR A 76 -7.40 -8.09 -10.52
CA THR A 76 -7.31 -9.12 -11.56
C THR A 76 -6.15 -10.08 -11.30
N MET A 77 -4.97 -9.58 -10.94
CA MET A 77 -3.84 -10.43 -10.56
C MET A 77 -4.20 -11.37 -9.41
N ARG A 78 -4.85 -10.84 -8.37
CA ARG A 78 -5.28 -11.61 -7.21
C ARG A 78 -6.27 -12.72 -7.60
N GLU A 79 -7.27 -12.41 -8.41
CA GLU A 79 -8.23 -13.40 -8.91
C GLU A 79 -7.51 -14.51 -9.71
N LEU A 80 -6.59 -14.14 -10.61
CA LEU A 80 -5.85 -15.09 -11.44
C LEU A 80 -4.94 -16.01 -10.62
N ILE A 81 -4.23 -15.50 -9.61
CA ILE A 81 -3.36 -16.34 -8.76
C ILE A 81 -4.13 -17.15 -7.73
N SER A 82 -5.37 -16.72 -7.38
CA SER A 82 -6.26 -17.44 -6.48
C SER A 82 -7.07 -18.54 -7.18
N ASP A 83 -7.10 -18.53 -8.50
CA ASP A 83 -7.74 -19.58 -9.30
C ASP A 83 -7.06 -20.94 -9.02
N PRO A 84 -7.82 -21.99 -8.62
CA PRO A 84 -7.25 -23.30 -8.35
C PRO A 84 -6.43 -23.88 -9.52
N THR A 85 -6.73 -23.50 -10.76
CA THR A 85 -5.99 -23.94 -11.94
C THR A 85 -4.59 -23.34 -12.06
N SER A 86 -4.31 -22.24 -11.33
CA SER A 86 -2.97 -21.64 -11.26
C SER A 86 -2.03 -22.42 -10.33
N GLY A 87 -2.57 -23.23 -9.40
CA GLY A 87 -1.78 -23.91 -8.40
C GLY A 87 -1.28 -22.95 -7.30
N ARG A 88 -0.32 -23.40 -6.49
CA ARG A 88 0.23 -22.57 -5.40
C ARG A 88 1.20 -21.53 -5.94
N VAL A 89 1.24 -20.36 -5.31
CA VAL A 89 2.30 -19.36 -5.56
C VAL A 89 3.64 -19.93 -5.08
N MET A 90 4.64 -19.91 -5.95
CA MET A 90 6.01 -20.36 -5.67
C MET A 90 6.96 -19.20 -5.40
N ASN A 91 6.87 -18.16 -6.24
CA ASN A 91 7.77 -17.01 -6.16
C ASN A 91 7.08 -15.74 -6.63
N VAL A 92 7.48 -14.60 -6.08
CA VAL A 92 7.08 -13.28 -6.57
C VAL A 92 8.30 -12.37 -6.74
N VAL A 93 8.35 -11.66 -7.86
CA VAL A 93 9.34 -10.61 -8.13
C VAL A 93 8.60 -9.29 -8.25
N PHE A 94 8.90 -8.35 -7.37
CA PHE A 94 8.27 -7.05 -7.35
C PHE A 94 9.34 -5.95 -7.48
N ARG A 95 9.21 -5.12 -8.48
CA ARG A 95 10.03 -3.91 -8.66
C ARG A 95 9.12 -2.70 -8.73
N ASP A 96 9.47 -1.67 -7.97
CA ASP A 96 8.88 -0.35 -8.03
C ASP A 96 9.98 0.70 -8.18
N ASP A 97 9.86 1.56 -9.17
CA ASP A 97 10.78 2.65 -9.38
C ASP A 97 10.06 3.95 -9.77
N GLN A 98 10.52 5.06 -9.21
CA GLN A 98 10.08 6.40 -9.59
C GLN A 98 11.22 7.41 -9.42
N TYR A 99 11.07 8.60 -10.02
CA TYR A 99 12.02 9.66 -9.72
C TYR A 99 11.76 10.26 -8.33
N LEU A 100 12.82 10.84 -7.75
CA LEU A 100 12.79 11.45 -6.42
C LEU A 100 11.58 12.38 -6.26
N PRO A 101 10.75 12.19 -5.23
CA PRO A 101 9.53 12.98 -5.05
C PRO A 101 9.79 14.44 -4.68
N THR A 102 11.04 14.80 -4.35
CA THR A 102 11.48 16.19 -4.14
C THR A 102 11.68 16.96 -5.44
N GLN A 103 11.57 16.30 -6.59
CA GLN A 103 11.84 16.84 -7.92
C GLN A 103 10.62 16.73 -8.85
N GLY A 104 10.73 17.32 -10.04
CA GLY A 104 9.75 17.21 -11.11
C GLY A 104 8.35 17.69 -10.69
N MET A 105 7.33 17.00 -11.19
CA MET A 105 5.92 17.36 -10.92
C MET A 105 5.53 17.23 -9.45
N TYR A 106 6.18 16.37 -8.67
CA TYR A 106 5.86 16.21 -7.25
C TYR A 106 6.36 17.39 -6.43
N GLY A 107 7.60 17.89 -6.65
CA GLY A 107 8.18 19.06 -5.97
C GLY A 107 8.01 19.05 -4.45
N SER A 108 7.91 17.85 -3.85
CA SER A 108 7.47 17.64 -2.48
C SER A 108 8.67 17.65 -1.52
N THR A 109 9.10 18.84 -1.11
CA THR A 109 10.31 19.02 -0.31
C THR A 109 10.29 18.30 1.03
N TRP A 110 9.11 18.16 1.66
CA TRP A 110 8.98 17.48 2.96
C TRP A 110 9.35 15.97 2.89
N ARG A 111 9.23 15.35 1.71
CA ARG A 111 9.63 13.95 1.50
C ARG A 111 11.15 13.73 1.53
N GLY A 112 11.92 14.79 1.42
CA GLY A 112 13.37 14.80 1.64
C GLY A 112 13.78 15.11 3.08
N ASP A 113 12.83 15.35 3.98
CA ASP A 113 13.07 15.65 5.38
C ASP A 113 12.63 14.46 6.26
N ARG A 114 13.61 13.78 6.85
CA ARG A 114 13.37 12.63 7.71
C ARG A 114 12.45 12.92 8.90
N THR A 115 12.45 14.15 9.40
CA THR A 115 11.58 14.53 10.55
C THR A 115 10.12 14.59 10.17
N LEU A 116 9.80 14.80 8.89
CA LEU A 116 8.46 14.90 8.35
C LEU A 116 7.99 13.61 7.67
N ALA A 117 8.89 12.96 6.92
CA ALA A 117 8.58 11.75 6.15
C ALA A 117 8.87 10.44 6.91
N GLY A 118 9.84 10.46 7.85
CA GLY A 118 10.27 9.31 8.62
C GLY A 118 11.42 8.55 7.96
N SER A 119 11.29 8.16 6.72
CA SER A 119 12.29 7.44 5.93
C SER A 119 12.06 7.68 4.42
N GLY A 120 12.75 6.93 3.57
CA GLY A 120 12.75 7.14 2.13
C GLY A 120 11.80 6.23 1.36
N THR A 121 12.33 5.67 0.26
CA THR A 121 11.51 5.02 -0.77
C THR A 121 10.64 3.88 -0.24
N LEU A 122 11.11 3.08 0.73
CA LEU A 122 10.34 1.94 1.21
C LEU A 122 9.15 2.36 2.06
N LEU A 123 9.35 3.25 3.05
CA LEU A 123 8.27 3.68 3.94
C LEU A 123 7.31 4.65 3.24
N GLU A 124 7.85 5.67 2.58
CA GLU A 124 7.04 6.75 2.03
C GLU A 124 6.29 6.31 0.76
N HIS A 125 6.93 5.51 -0.10
CA HIS A 125 6.35 5.10 -1.38
C HIS A 125 5.95 3.62 -1.38
N SER A 126 6.92 2.73 -1.23
CA SER A 126 6.72 1.29 -1.42
C SER A 126 6.09 0.56 -0.23
N ILE A 127 5.59 1.27 0.79
CA ILE A 127 4.69 0.66 1.78
C ILE A 127 3.44 0.08 1.12
N HIS A 128 2.98 0.67 0.00
CA HIS A 128 1.95 0.09 -0.86
C HIS A 128 2.33 -1.28 -1.40
N ASP A 129 3.59 -1.42 -1.83
CA ASP A 129 4.07 -2.65 -2.48
C ASP A 129 4.24 -3.76 -1.44
N VAL A 130 4.68 -3.39 -0.24
CA VAL A 130 4.73 -4.31 0.91
C VAL A 130 3.34 -4.80 1.28
N ASP A 131 2.35 -3.92 1.31
CA ASP A 131 0.96 -4.25 1.56
C ASP A 131 0.41 -5.21 0.49
N ILE A 132 0.60 -4.88 -0.78
CA ILE A 132 0.17 -5.71 -1.91
C ILE A 132 0.86 -7.06 -1.91
N LEU A 133 2.13 -7.12 -1.59
CA LEU A 133 2.90 -8.37 -1.54
C LEU A 133 2.27 -9.36 -0.54
N GLU A 134 1.97 -8.91 0.70
CA GLU A 134 1.29 -9.76 1.68
C GLU A 134 -0.17 -10.06 1.31
N TRP A 135 -0.85 -9.12 0.69
CA TRP A 135 -2.23 -9.30 0.25
C TRP A 135 -2.37 -10.33 -0.89
N LEU A 136 -1.36 -10.42 -1.76
CA LEU A 136 -1.31 -11.40 -2.86
C LEU A 136 -0.81 -12.78 -2.40
N VAL A 137 0.24 -12.83 -1.59
CA VAL A 137 1.01 -14.06 -1.32
C VAL A 137 0.77 -14.61 0.08
N GLY A 138 0.30 -13.78 1.00
CA GLY A 138 0.12 -14.10 2.41
C GLY A 138 1.24 -13.56 3.30
N PRO A 139 1.18 -13.83 4.62
CA PRO A 139 2.06 -13.21 5.59
C PRO A 139 3.55 -13.54 5.38
N ALA A 140 4.40 -12.52 5.37
CA ALA A 140 5.84 -12.68 5.41
C ALA A 140 6.29 -13.19 6.80
N VAL A 141 7.17 -14.20 6.82
CA VAL A 141 7.68 -14.82 8.05
C VAL A 141 9.16 -14.53 8.29
N SER A 142 9.89 -14.16 7.25
CA SER A 142 11.28 -13.69 7.38
C SER A 142 11.68 -12.79 6.21
N VAL A 143 12.62 -11.89 6.46
CA VAL A 143 13.18 -10.99 5.46
C VAL A 143 14.68 -10.85 5.61
N SER A 144 15.38 -10.68 4.48
CA SER A 144 16.79 -10.29 4.38
C SER A 144 16.90 -9.12 3.42
N ALA A 145 17.47 -7.99 3.85
CA ALA A 145 17.42 -6.75 3.09
C ALA A 145 18.74 -5.97 3.09
N GLN A 146 18.86 -5.07 2.12
CA GLN A 146 19.88 -4.04 2.02
C GLN A 146 19.21 -2.71 1.66
N GLN A 147 19.79 -1.61 2.15
CA GLN A 147 19.39 -0.24 1.80
C GLN A 147 20.61 0.59 1.41
N ALA A 148 20.38 1.63 0.61
CA ALA A 148 21.42 2.55 0.19
C ALA A 148 20.90 3.99 0.05
N PHE A 149 21.83 4.96 0.06
CA PHE A 149 21.60 6.40 0.13
C PHE A 149 22.47 7.07 -0.95
N PHE A 150 22.01 7.09 -2.20
CA PHE A 150 22.81 7.58 -3.33
C PHE A 150 22.67 9.09 -3.55
N HIS A 151 21.51 9.68 -3.21
CA HIS A 151 21.20 11.08 -3.49
C HIS A 151 21.52 12.03 -2.33
N GLY A 152 22.10 11.54 -1.23
CA GLY A 152 22.63 12.37 -0.13
C GLY A 152 21.55 13.07 0.71
N LEU A 153 20.32 12.61 0.68
CA LEU A 153 19.27 13.05 1.60
C LEU A 153 19.47 12.35 2.95
N ASP A 154 19.66 13.13 4.01
CA ASP A 154 20.01 12.59 5.33
C ASP A 154 18.91 11.71 5.91
N GLY A 155 19.23 10.41 6.11
CA GLY A 155 18.31 9.41 6.65
C GLY A 155 17.13 9.05 5.76
N ILE A 156 17.17 9.44 4.48
CA ILE A 156 16.18 9.11 3.45
C ILE A 156 16.84 8.15 2.45
N GLU A 157 16.59 6.87 2.58
CA GLU A 157 17.10 5.86 1.65
C GLU A 157 16.36 5.96 0.30
N ASP A 158 17.09 5.80 -0.77
CA ASP A 158 16.60 5.86 -2.15
C ASP A 158 16.69 4.53 -2.89
N SER A 159 17.22 3.51 -2.23
CA SER A 159 17.25 2.15 -2.77
C SER A 159 17.12 1.12 -1.65
N VAL A 160 16.15 0.21 -1.81
CA VAL A 160 15.95 -0.95 -0.93
C VAL A 160 15.80 -2.21 -1.78
N SER A 161 16.53 -3.26 -1.41
CA SER A 161 16.32 -4.61 -1.96
C SER A 161 16.09 -5.58 -0.81
N ALA A 162 15.01 -6.36 -0.89
CA ALA A 162 14.60 -7.30 0.15
C ALA A 162 14.19 -8.65 -0.42
N LEU A 163 14.55 -9.73 0.28
CA LEU A 163 14.16 -11.11 0.00
C LEU A 163 13.27 -11.61 1.12
N PHE A 164 12.12 -12.16 0.78
CA PHE A 164 11.09 -12.62 1.69
C PHE A 164 10.87 -14.13 1.63
N ARG A 165 10.45 -14.71 2.75
CA ARG A 165 9.76 -16.00 2.82
C ARG A 165 8.37 -15.77 3.37
N PHE A 166 7.39 -16.45 2.80
CA PHE A 166 5.99 -16.35 3.19
C PHE A 166 5.52 -17.62 3.93
N ALA A 167 4.48 -17.48 4.75
CA ALA A 167 3.92 -18.57 5.54
C ALA A 167 3.46 -19.76 4.67
N GLY A 168 2.97 -19.49 3.45
CA GLY A 168 2.57 -20.50 2.46
C GLY A 168 3.74 -21.25 1.79
N GLY A 169 5.00 -20.93 2.14
CA GLY A 169 6.21 -21.54 1.57
C GLY A 169 6.77 -20.83 0.35
N ALA A 170 6.05 -19.87 -0.23
CA ALA A 170 6.57 -19.05 -1.32
C ALA A 170 7.76 -18.21 -0.88
N SER A 171 8.61 -17.82 -1.85
CA SER A 171 9.65 -16.80 -1.70
C SER A 171 9.31 -15.56 -2.51
N GLY A 172 9.96 -14.42 -2.22
CA GLY A 172 9.78 -13.22 -3.03
C GLY A 172 10.91 -12.24 -2.89
N SER A 173 10.96 -11.30 -3.84
CA SER A 173 11.88 -10.18 -3.80
C SER A 173 11.14 -8.87 -4.05
N VAL A 174 11.57 -7.82 -3.35
CA VAL A 174 11.13 -6.44 -3.59
C VAL A 174 12.36 -5.58 -3.88
N SER A 175 12.25 -4.75 -4.89
CA SER A 175 13.22 -3.71 -5.21
C SER A 175 12.48 -2.38 -5.33
N SER A 176 12.77 -1.45 -4.44
CA SER A 176 12.21 -0.10 -4.38
C SER A 176 13.31 0.91 -4.63
N VAL A 177 13.14 1.78 -5.64
CA VAL A 177 14.19 2.70 -6.06
C VAL A 177 13.62 4.07 -6.37
N TRP A 178 14.21 5.10 -5.78
CA TRP A 178 14.10 6.48 -6.24
C TRP A 178 15.33 6.86 -7.06
N HIS A 179 15.12 7.47 -8.21
CA HIS A 179 16.17 7.90 -9.15
C HIS A 179 15.96 9.37 -9.58
N ASP A 180 16.87 9.93 -10.36
CA ASP A 180 16.79 11.31 -10.86
C ASP A 180 16.43 11.43 -12.36
N VAL A 181 15.96 10.34 -12.97
CA VAL A 181 15.56 10.30 -14.38
C VAL A 181 14.14 10.84 -14.53
N LEU A 182 13.99 12.17 -14.63
CA LEU A 182 12.69 12.85 -14.63
C LEU A 182 11.78 12.49 -15.81
N SER A 183 12.34 12.01 -16.92
CA SER A 183 11.57 11.57 -18.09
C SER A 183 10.99 10.16 -17.93
N ARG A 184 11.42 9.40 -16.91
CA ARG A 184 10.92 8.06 -16.62
C ARG A 184 9.71 8.16 -15.70
N PRO A 185 8.51 7.69 -16.11
CA PRO A 185 7.36 7.64 -15.22
C PRO A 185 7.60 6.62 -14.08
N SER A 186 6.84 6.79 -12.99
CA SER A 186 6.72 5.73 -11.98
C SER A 186 6.28 4.43 -12.62
N GLN A 187 6.89 3.32 -12.25
CA GLN A 187 6.59 2.02 -12.86
C GLN A 187 6.71 0.88 -11.86
N ARG A 188 5.62 0.13 -11.77
CA ARG A 188 5.59 -1.16 -11.08
C ARG A 188 5.70 -2.31 -12.07
N ARG A 189 6.47 -3.31 -11.71
CA ARG A 189 6.51 -4.59 -12.38
C ARG A 189 6.39 -5.70 -11.35
N ILE A 190 5.41 -6.57 -11.54
CA ILE A 190 5.14 -7.70 -10.66
C ILE A 190 5.08 -8.95 -11.51
N GLU A 191 5.81 -9.99 -11.10
CA GLU A 191 5.78 -11.31 -11.70
C GLU A 191 5.46 -12.33 -10.59
N VAL A 192 4.33 -13.02 -10.71
CA VAL A 192 3.92 -14.05 -9.76
C VAL A 192 3.98 -15.41 -10.43
N PHE A 193 4.93 -16.23 -10.02
CA PHE A 193 5.13 -17.59 -10.50
C PHE A 193 4.30 -18.55 -9.65
N CYS A 194 3.28 -19.14 -10.25
CA CYS A 194 2.49 -20.22 -9.68
C CYS A 194 2.94 -21.58 -10.27
N GLU A 195 2.48 -22.70 -9.68
CA GLU A 195 2.81 -24.03 -10.20
C GLU A 195 2.40 -24.24 -11.67
N HIS A 196 1.31 -23.58 -12.11
CA HIS A 196 0.72 -23.78 -13.43
C HIS A 196 0.43 -22.48 -14.19
N ALA A 197 0.82 -21.32 -13.65
CA ALA A 197 0.61 -20.02 -14.26
C ALA A 197 1.76 -19.07 -13.96
N LEU A 198 2.04 -18.16 -14.89
CA LEU A 198 2.82 -16.94 -14.64
C LEU A 198 1.90 -15.75 -14.86
N VAL A 199 1.69 -14.96 -13.82
CA VAL A 199 0.89 -13.73 -13.89
C VAL A 199 1.82 -12.53 -13.78
N THR A 200 1.77 -11.61 -14.74
CA THR A 200 2.64 -10.43 -14.78
C THR A 200 1.83 -9.14 -14.89
N LEU A 201 2.29 -8.11 -14.19
CA LEU A 201 1.85 -6.72 -14.31
C LEU A 201 3.03 -5.88 -14.79
N GLU A 202 2.81 -5.10 -15.87
CA GLU A 202 3.72 -4.05 -16.30
C GLU A 202 2.97 -2.72 -16.33
N GLY A 203 3.21 -1.85 -15.35
CA GLY A 203 2.50 -0.60 -15.20
C GLY A 203 1.98 -0.40 -13.78
N GLU A 204 0.94 0.39 -13.59
CA GLU A 204 0.42 0.68 -12.26
C GLU A 204 -1.02 0.20 -12.07
N TYR A 205 -1.99 1.02 -12.49
CA TYR A 205 -3.40 0.82 -12.15
C TYR A 205 -4.19 -0.04 -13.13
N PHE A 206 -3.89 0.12 -14.43
CA PHE A 206 -4.73 -0.40 -15.52
C PHE A 206 -4.02 -1.43 -16.39
N GLY A 207 -2.93 -2.01 -15.89
CA GLY A 207 -2.25 -3.08 -16.59
C GLY A 207 -1.17 -2.61 -17.57
N PRO A 208 -0.82 -3.43 -18.58
CA PRO A 208 -1.45 -4.73 -18.88
C PRO A 208 -1.17 -5.82 -17.84
N ILE A 209 -2.19 -6.66 -17.59
CA ILE A 209 -2.04 -7.95 -16.90
C ILE A 209 -1.96 -9.05 -17.96
N ARG A 210 -0.97 -9.92 -17.77
CA ARG A 210 -0.76 -11.09 -18.61
C ARG A 210 -0.74 -12.35 -17.75
N CYS A 211 -1.54 -13.34 -18.11
CA CYS A 211 -1.53 -14.66 -17.47
C CYS A 211 -1.17 -15.72 -18.50
N GLN A 212 -0.03 -16.34 -18.33
CA GLN A 212 0.49 -17.41 -19.20
C GLN A 212 0.28 -18.75 -18.53
N ARG A 213 -0.29 -19.70 -19.28
CA ARG A 213 -0.49 -21.10 -18.88
C ARG A 213 -0.03 -22.01 -20.03
N SER A 214 0.06 -23.32 -19.78
CA SER A 214 0.48 -24.30 -20.80
C SER A 214 -0.47 -24.39 -22.01
N ASP A 215 -1.73 -24.02 -21.83
CA ASP A 215 -2.80 -24.08 -22.84
C ASP A 215 -3.09 -22.72 -23.51
N GLY A 216 -2.45 -21.64 -23.10
CA GLY A 216 -2.62 -20.33 -23.71
C GLY A 216 -2.23 -19.15 -22.83
N GLU A 217 -2.57 -17.98 -23.34
CA GLU A 217 -2.29 -16.71 -22.68
C GLU A 217 -3.55 -15.84 -22.66
N LEU A 218 -3.79 -15.21 -21.51
CA LEU A 218 -4.78 -14.13 -21.32
C LEU A 218 -4.02 -12.81 -21.16
N VAL A 219 -4.43 -11.79 -21.90
CA VAL A 219 -3.93 -10.41 -21.72
C VAL A 219 -5.14 -9.50 -21.53
N LEU A 220 -5.11 -8.67 -20.51
CA LEU A 220 -6.14 -7.69 -20.19
C LEU A 220 -5.49 -6.34 -19.93
N ASP A 221 -6.08 -5.27 -20.47
CA ASP A 221 -5.56 -3.91 -20.35
C ASP A 221 -6.71 -2.89 -20.26
N GLY A 222 -6.48 -1.80 -19.54
CA GLY A 222 -7.43 -0.69 -19.46
C GLY A 222 -8.83 -1.10 -18.97
N GLU A 223 -9.84 -0.79 -19.78
CA GLU A 223 -11.25 -1.06 -19.46
C GLU A 223 -11.57 -2.57 -19.43
N GLU A 224 -10.85 -3.39 -20.18
CA GLU A 224 -11.04 -4.84 -20.18
C GLU A 224 -10.87 -5.47 -18.79
N LEU A 225 -9.99 -4.90 -17.96
CA LEU A 225 -9.81 -5.35 -16.57
C LEU A 225 -11.08 -5.15 -15.74
N VAL A 226 -11.74 -4.00 -15.90
CA VAL A 226 -12.97 -3.67 -15.17
C VAL A 226 -14.11 -4.57 -15.60
N GLU A 227 -14.26 -4.79 -16.91
CA GLU A 227 -15.27 -5.70 -17.47
C GLU A 227 -15.03 -7.13 -16.98
N TRP A 228 -13.79 -7.61 -17.05
CA TRP A 228 -13.40 -8.96 -16.61
C TRP A 228 -13.66 -9.20 -15.11
N LEU A 229 -13.42 -8.20 -14.25
CA LEU A 229 -13.73 -8.21 -12.83
C LEU A 229 -15.24 -8.20 -12.59
N SER A 230 -15.97 -7.34 -13.30
CA SER A 230 -17.43 -7.22 -13.17
C SER A 230 -18.14 -8.54 -13.49
N ASP A 231 -17.71 -9.26 -14.54
CA ASP A 231 -18.22 -10.58 -14.89
C ASP A 231 -18.04 -11.63 -13.77
N ARG A 232 -17.14 -11.36 -12.84
CA ARG A 232 -16.84 -12.21 -11.65
C ARG A 232 -17.45 -11.67 -10.36
N GLY A 233 -18.20 -10.58 -10.45
CA GLY A 233 -18.83 -9.94 -9.29
C GLY A 233 -17.84 -9.19 -8.40
N VAL A 234 -16.68 -8.82 -8.94
CA VAL A 234 -15.66 -8.02 -8.24
C VAL A 234 -15.82 -6.56 -8.67
N ASP A 235 -16.13 -5.69 -7.71
CA ASP A 235 -16.23 -4.24 -7.92
C ASP A 235 -14.90 -3.57 -7.52
N PRO A 236 -14.22 -2.86 -8.44
CA PRO A 236 -13.00 -2.11 -8.15
C PRO A 236 -13.27 -0.73 -7.50
N ALA A 237 -14.31 -0.62 -6.66
CA ALA A 237 -14.58 0.61 -5.92
C ALA A 237 -13.35 1.03 -5.09
N SER A 238 -13.04 2.32 -5.10
CA SER A 238 -11.91 2.82 -4.34
C SER A 238 -12.16 2.75 -2.82
N THR A 239 -11.09 2.62 -2.04
CA THR A 239 -11.17 2.61 -0.56
C THR A 239 -11.88 3.86 -0.04
N GLU A 240 -11.65 5.02 -0.66
CA GLU A 240 -12.29 6.29 -0.32
C GLU A 240 -13.81 6.25 -0.57
N GLN A 241 -14.22 5.67 -1.71
CA GLN A 241 -15.63 5.52 -2.04
C GLN A 241 -16.34 4.59 -1.06
N GLU A 242 -15.75 3.43 -0.76
CA GLU A 242 -16.28 2.51 0.24
C GLU A 242 -16.37 3.16 1.62
N PHE A 243 -15.32 3.88 2.03
CA PHE A 243 -15.33 4.63 3.29
C PHE A 243 -16.50 5.61 3.35
N LEU A 244 -16.71 6.42 2.32
CA LEU A 244 -17.82 7.39 2.27
C LEU A 244 -19.19 6.71 2.25
N VAL A 245 -19.33 5.55 1.60
CA VAL A 245 -20.56 4.75 1.66
C VAL A 245 -20.87 4.30 3.09
N GLN A 246 -19.85 3.84 3.83
CA GLN A 246 -20.05 3.40 5.22
C GLN A 246 -20.33 4.58 6.16
N VAL A 247 -19.70 5.74 5.96
CA VAL A 247 -20.02 6.97 6.70
C VAL A 247 -21.50 7.35 6.49
N ARG A 248 -21.95 7.38 5.25
CA ARG A 248 -23.36 7.69 4.93
C ARG A 248 -24.33 6.70 5.58
N ARG A 249 -24.04 5.39 5.53
CA ARG A 249 -24.86 4.37 6.21
C ARG A 249 -24.97 4.62 7.70
N GLY A 250 -23.86 5.00 8.37
CA GLY A 250 -23.85 5.35 9.78
C GLY A 250 -24.72 6.58 10.10
N LEU A 251 -24.66 7.61 9.28
CA LEU A 251 -25.49 8.80 9.42
C LEU A 251 -27.00 8.49 9.26
N GLU A 252 -27.35 7.52 8.42
CA GLU A 252 -28.70 7.02 8.22
C GLU A 252 -29.16 6.02 9.30
N GLY A 253 -28.29 5.72 10.30
CA GLY A 253 -28.57 4.78 11.37
C GLY A 253 -28.53 3.30 10.96
N ALA A 254 -27.95 3.01 9.78
CA ALA A 254 -27.75 1.64 9.29
C ALA A 254 -26.46 1.01 9.86
N PRO A 255 -26.36 -0.32 9.91
CA PRO A 255 -25.12 -0.98 10.31
C PRO A 255 -23.96 -0.59 9.39
N VAL A 256 -22.82 -0.23 10.00
CA VAL A 256 -21.58 0.12 9.32
C VAL A 256 -20.71 -1.14 9.19
N GLU A 257 -20.24 -1.40 7.99
CA GLU A 257 -19.32 -2.49 7.71
C GLU A 257 -17.86 -1.98 7.76
N ARG A 258 -16.95 -2.89 8.06
CA ARG A 258 -15.52 -2.57 8.09
C ARG A 258 -15.02 -2.31 6.67
N VAL A 259 -14.46 -1.12 6.44
CA VAL A 259 -13.74 -0.80 5.20
C VAL A 259 -12.33 -1.39 5.26
N ARG A 260 -11.82 -1.83 4.14
CA ARG A 260 -10.43 -2.30 4.02
C ARG A 260 -9.75 -1.69 2.79
N PRO A 261 -8.46 -1.31 2.90
CA PRO A 261 -7.59 -1.43 4.09
C PRO A 261 -7.93 -0.43 5.20
N ASP A 262 -7.85 -0.87 6.45
CA ASP A 262 -8.01 -0.06 7.64
C ASP A 262 -6.66 0.12 8.39
N VAL A 263 -6.71 0.72 9.58
CA VAL A 263 -5.50 0.97 10.38
C VAL A 263 -4.76 -0.31 10.77
N ARG A 264 -5.42 -1.47 10.89
CA ARG A 264 -4.76 -2.76 11.20
C ARG A 264 -4.00 -3.30 10.00
N ASP A 265 -4.59 -3.18 8.81
CA ASP A 265 -3.92 -3.56 7.56
C ASP A 265 -2.66 -2.70 7.37
N ALA A 266 -2.78 -1.40 7.59
CA ALA A 266 -1.66 -0.48 7.47
C ALA A 266 -0.58 -0.70 8.54
N LEU A 267 -0.95 -1.05 9.79
CA LEU A 267 0.01 -1.43 10.82
C LEU A 267 0.81 -2.66 10.40
N ARG A 268 0.16 -3.63 9.78
CA ARG A 268 0.86 -4.83 9.29
C ARG A 268 1.91 -4.47 8.24
N ALA A 269 1.60 -3.58 7.31
CA ALA A 269 2.57 -3.07 6.34
C ALA A 269 3.75 -2.37 7.04
N HIS A 270 3.50 -1.54 8.07
CA HIS A 270 4.54 -0.93 8.89
C HIS A 270 5.44 -1.96 9.60
N GLU A 271 4.87 -3.04 10.14
CA GLU A 271 5.64 -4.11 10.78
C GLU A 271 6.61 -4.79 9.82
N VAL A 272 6.19 -5.01 8.58
CA VAL A 272 7.05 -5.57 7.54
C VAL A 272 8.13 -4.58 7.11
N VAL A 273 7.79 -3.31 6.91
CA VAL A 273 8.76 -2.24 6.59
C VAL A 273 9.82 -2.13 7.69
N ASP A 274 9.43 -2.11 8.96
CA ASP A 274 10.35 -2.08 10.11
C ASP A 274 11.27 -3.32 10.14
N ALA A 275 10.73 -4.50 9.83
CA ALA A 275 11.53 -5.72 9.74
C ALA A 275 12.57 -5.66 8.61
N VAL A 276 12.23 -5.05 7.46
CA VAL A 276 13.17 -4.79 6.35
C VAL A 276 14.29 -3.88 6.81
N TYR A 277 13.97 -2.73 7.45
CA TYR A 277 14.99 -1.80 7.95
C TYR A 277 15.90 -2.44 8.99
N ARG A 278 15.33 -3.16 9.96
CA ARG A 278 16.17 -3.90 10.96
C ARG A 278 17.08 -4.91 10.31
N SER A 279 16.61 -5.63 9.30
CA SER A 279 17.44 -6.58 8.55
C SER A 279 18.58 -5.89 7.80
N ALA A 280 18.32 -4.72 7.20
CA ALA A 280 19.34 -3.95 6.49
C ALA A 280 20.44 -3.38 7.42
N LEU A 281 20.09 -3.04 8.67
CA LEU A 281 21.02 -2.51 9.68
C LEU A 281 21.85 -3.59 10.38
N SER A 282 21.45 -4.86 10.32
CA SER A 282 22.09 -5.96 11.06
C SER A 282 23.31 -6.58 10.36
N ARG A 283 23.84 -5.97 9.29
CA ARG A 283 24.96 -6.46 8.47
C ARG A 283 26.20 -5.58 8.53
#